data_41c13f73c54dfb5fdc4345c42da6dd50
#
_entry.id   41c13f73c54dfb5fdc4345c42da6dd50
#
_cell.length_a   1.000
_cell.length_b   1.000
_cell.length_c   1.000
_cell.angle_alpha   90.00
_cell.angle_beta   90.00
_cell.angle_gamma   90.00
#
_symmetry.space_group_name_H-M   'P 1'
#
loop_
_entity.id
_entity.type
_entity.pdbx_description
1 polymer ?
#
loop_
_entity_poly.entity_id
_entity_poly.type
_entity_poly.pdbx_seq_one_letter_code
_entity_poly.pdbx_strand_id
1 'polypeptide(L)' 'KPAVIGIDYAQAHPVGSVVSNSSNSASGYTTGTWQNIGSAVIGSTTIYYWKRTA' A
#
# COMPACT_ATOMS: atom_id res chain seq x y z
N LYS A 1 -30.51 -5.01 -6.24
CA LYS A 1 -29.46 -4.89 -5.54
C LYS A 1 -28.18 -4.70 -6.30
N PRO A 2 -27.41 -3.80 -6.02
CA PRO A 2 -26.19 -3.63 -6.73
C PRO A 2 -25.19 -4.72 -6.37
N ALA A 3 -24.53 -5.19 -7.35
CA ALA A 3 -23.43 -6.07 -7.11
C ALA A 3 -22.21 -5.27 -6.76
N VAL A 4 -21.39 -5.84 -5.95
CA VAL A 4 -20.07 -5.31 -5.75
C VAL A 4 -19.23 -5.72 -6.94
N ILE A 5 -18.68 -4.74 -7.61
CA ILE A 5 -17.86 -5.01 -8.77
C ILE A 5 -16.42 -4.76 -8.35
N GLY A 6 -15.64 -5.82 -8.33
CA GLY A 6 -14.27 -5.76 -7.90
C GLY A 6 -14.17 -5.82 -6.38
N ILE A 7 -13.02 -5.49 -5.87
CA ILE A 7 -12.71 -5.56 -4.45
C ILE A 7 -12.88 -4.18 -3.83
N ASP A 8 -13.64 -4.13 -2.73
CA ASP A 8 -13.74 -2.90 -1.96
C ASP A 8 -12.38 -2.53 -1.39
N TYR A 9 -12.04 -1.25 -1.45
CA TYR A 9 -10.73 -0.78 -1.02
C TYR A 9 -10.45 -1.14 0.44
N ALA A 10 -11.45 -0.93 1.29
CA ALA A 10 -11.29 -1.22 2.71
C ALA A 10 -11.15 -2.71 3.00
N GLN A 11 -11.71 -3.57 2.16
CA GLN A 11 -11.53 -5.01 2.29
C GLN A 11 -10.13 -5.45 1.84
N ALA A 12 -9.65 -4.87 0.75
CA ALA A 12 -8.35 -5.24 0.20
C ALA A 12 -7.20 -4.62 0.97
N HIS A 13 -7.42 -3.40 1.49
CA HIS A 13 -6.34 -2.64 2.14
C HIS A 13 -6.83 -2.03 3.45
N PRO A 14 -7.24 -2.84 4.44
CA PRO A 14 -7.66 -2.30 5.73
C PRO A 14 -6.48 -1.66 6.46
N VAL A 15 -6.78 -0.91 7.50
CA VAL A 15 -5.74 -0.34 8.35
C VAL A 15 -4.84 -1.47 8.85
N GLY A 16 -3.55 -1.27 8.74
CA GLY A 16 -2.57 -2.30 9.06
C GLY A 16 -2.00 -3.03 7.86
N SER A 17 -2.59 -2.83 6.67
CA SER A 17 -2.08 -3.46 5.45
C SER A 17 -0.70 -2.93 5.10
N VAL A 18 0.12 -3.81 4.54
CA VAL A 18 1.45 -3.47 4.07
C VAL A 18 1.52 -3.68 2.57
N VAL A 19 2.00 -2.67 1.88
CA VAL A 19 2.22 -2.74 0.44
C VAL A 19 3.65 -2.32 0.14
N SER A 20 4.12 -2.61 -1.05
CA SER A 20 5.47 -2.24 -1.44
C SER A 20 5.48 -1.64 -2.83
N ASN A 21 6.44 -0.78 -3.07
CA ASN A 21 6.66 -0.20 -4.40
C ASN A 21 8.10 0.29 -4.51
N SER A 22 8.45 0.80 -5.66
CA SER A 22 9.79 1.32 -5.91
C SER A 22 9.89 2.84 -5.69
N SER A 23 8.83 3.48 -5.20
CA SER A 23 8.81 4.92 -4.94
C SER A 23 9.06 5.21 -3.47
N ASN A 24 9.97 6.13 -3.20
CA ASN A 24 10.26 6.56 -1.84
C ASN A 24 9.41 7.77 -1.41
N SER A 25 8.55 8.26 -2.28
CA SER A 25 7.79 9.47 -1.99
C SER A 25 6.36 9.20 -1.55
N ALA A 26 5.77 8.11 -1.99
CA ALA A 26 4.38 7.78 -1.66
C ALA A 26 4.10 6.31 -1.90
N SER A 27 3.10 5.80 -1.20
CA SER A 27 2.69 4.41 -1.37
C SER A 27 2.05 4.13 -2.72
N GLY A 28 1.54 5.16 -3.37
CA GLY A 28 0.78 5.01 -4.60
C GLY A 28 -0.72 4.92 -4.37
N TYR A 29 -1.16 4.81 -3.14
CA TYR A 29 -2.58 4.75 -2.80
C TYR A 29 -3.05 6.11 -2.32
N THR A 30 -4.23 6.51 -2.76
CA THR A 30 -4.78 7.83 -2.41
C THR A 30 -5.71 7.78 -1.22
N THR A 31 -6.16 6.59 -0.83
CA THR A 31 -7.05 6.40 0.30
C THR A 31 -6.27 5.98 1.52
N GLY A 32 -6.56 6.60 2.64
CA GLY A 32 -5.91 6.26 3.89
C GLY A 32 -4.59 6.99 4.08
N THR A 33 -4.00 6.76 5.22
CA THR A 33 -2.69 7.33 5.57
C THR A 33 -1.67 6.19 5.57
N TRP A 34 -0.56 6.40 4.88
CA TRP A 34 0.45 5.37 4.70
C TRP A 34 1.79 5.85 5.25
N GLN A 35 2.45 4.98 5.99
CA GLN A 35 3.74 5.26 6.58
C GLN A 35 4.81 4.39 5.96
N ASN A 36 5.93 5.00 5.58
CA ASN A 36 7.09 4.24 5.11
C ASN A 36 7.71 3.52 6.31
N ILE A 37 7.74 2.19 6.26
CA ILE A 37 8.25 1.38 7.35
C ILE A 37 9.61 0.77 7.05
N GLY A 38 10.19 1.09 5.91
CA GLY A 38 11.52 0.60 5.58
C GLY A 38 11.67 0.31 4.11
N SER A 39 12.83 -0.20 3.76
CA SER A 39 13.14 -0.52 2.37
C SER A 39 14.10 -1.70 2.31
N ALA A 40 14.18 -2.32 1.14
CA ALA A 40 15.12 -3.39 0.89
C ALA A 40 15.54 -3.34 -0.57
N VAL A 41 16.77 -3.74 -0.83
CA VAL A 41 17.25 -3.86 -2.20
C VAL A 41 16.95 -5.28 -2.68
N ILE A 42 16.20 -5.39 -3.77
CA ILE A 42 15.84 -6.67 -4.36
C ILE A 42 16.35 -6.64 -5.78
N GLY A 43 17.34 -7.47 -6.07
CA GLY A 43 18.03 -7.41 -7.34
C GLY A 43 18.77 -6.07 -7.45
N SER A 44 18.46 -5.30 -8.48
CA SER A 44 19.05 -3.97 -8.68
C SER A 44 18.07 -2.85 -8.36
N THR A 45 16.93 -3.17 -7.73
CA THR A 45 15.87 -2.20 -7.45
C THR A 45 15.65 -2.10 -5.95
N THR A 46 15.54 -0.86 -5.46
CA THR A 46 15.17 -0.63 -4.06
C THR A 46 13.67 -0.59 -3.96
N ILE A 47 13.13 -1.42 -3.06
CA ILE A 47 11.69 -1.52 -2.81
C ILE A 47 11.41 -0.91 -1.45
N TYR A 48 10.41 -0.05 -1.39
CA TYR A 48 9.99 0.64 -0.17
C TYR A 48 8.67 0.05 0.31
N TYR A 49 8.54 -0.12 1.61
CA TYR A 49 7.38 -0.76 2.22
C TYR A 49 6.55 0.29 2.95
N TRP A 50 5.24 0.21 2.77
CA TRP A 50 4.30 1.19 3.29
C TRP A 50 3.22 0.48 4.09
N LYS A 51 2.92 1.00 5.28
CA LYS A 51 1.88 0.45 6.14
C LYS A 51 0.76 1.46 6.29
N ARG A 52 -0.47 1.03 6.10
CA ARG A 52 -1.62 1.89 6.31
C ARG A 52 -1.84 2.08 7.80
N THR A 53 -1.84 3.33 8.25
CA THR A 53 -1.99 3.68 9.66
C THR A 53 -3.37 4.25 9.99
N ALA A 54 -4.09 4.72 9.00
CA ALA A 54 -5.42 5.26 9.23
C ALA A 54 -6.31 5.15 8.00
#